data_f4ec2b6671077abf8c89bc3165a3e4b1
#
_entry.id   f4ec2b6671077abf8c89bc3165a3e4b1
#
_cell.length_a   1.000
_cell.length_b   1.000
_cell.length_c   1.000
_cell.angle_alpha   90.00
_cell.angle_beta   90.00
_cell.angle_gamma   90.00
#
_symmetry.space_group_name_H-M   'P 1'
#
loop_
_entity.id
_entity.type
_entity.pdbx_description
1 polymer ?
#
loop_
_entity_poly.entity_id
_entity_poly.type
_entity_poly.pdbx_seq_one_letter_code
_entity_poly.pdbx_strand_id
1 'polypeptide(L)'
;MTIHIHPISALSDNYIWLLEQEGRVIIVDPGESEGVLAYIKLKNLIPEAIILTHKHDDHIGGVLDIVNRYPETPVYGPIETGHLATTVLKEGDSIQLFKQPFDVIKTAGHTEEHISYLTTDALFCGDALFSAGCGRVFTGDYQAQYDALQKLNKLADSVVIYPAHEYTETNLRFAKTQEGGNSAIDQALEETIQLRQEHKPTLPTTMAKERTINLFLQAENLESFIRLRQARDQF
;
A
#
# COMPACT_ATOMS: atom_id res chain seq x y z
N MET A 1 -21.82 -3.24 -9.34
CA MET A 1 -20.93 -3.23 -10.53
C MET A 1 -19.52 -3.50 -10.06
N THR A 2 -18.70 -4.19 -10.86
CA THR A 2 -17.37 -4.63 -10.41
C THR A 2 -16.36 -3.51 -10.57
N ILE A 3 -15.52 -3.27 -9.56
CA ILE A 3 -14.33 -2.42 -9.66
C ILE A 3 -13.18 -3.31 -10.16
N HIS A 4 -12.47 -2.82 -11.16
CA HIS A 4 -11.25 -3.46 -11.67
C HIS A 4 -10.05 -2.71 -11.14
N ILE A 5 -9.14 -3.41 -10.45
CA ILE A 5 -7.94 -2.80 -9.86
C ILE A 5 -6.72 -3.21 -10.69
N HIS A 6 -5.95 -2.23 -11.14
CA HIS A 6 -4.79 -2.40 -12.02
C HIS A 6 -3.54 -1.78 -11.40
N PRO A 7 -2.39 -2.46 -11.41
CA PRO A 7 -1.12 -1.85 -11.09
C PRO A 7 -0.57 -1.08 -12.30
N ILE A 8 -0.10 0.14 -12.07
CA ILE A 8 0.82 0.82 -12.98
C ILE A 8 2.20 0.76 -12.32
N SER A 9 3.15 0.10 -12.99
CA SER A 9 4.55 0.12 -12.54
C SER A 9 5.10 1.53 -12.68
N ALA A 10 5.74 2.01 -11.64
CA ALA A 10 6.27 3.36 -11.55
C ALA A 10 7.64 3.34 -10.86
N LEU A 11 8.49 4.31 -11.18
CA LEU A 11 9.83 4.44 -10.61
C LEU A 11 10.62 3.11 -10.72
N SER A 12 11.24 2.65 -9.62
CA SER A 12 12.02 1.38 -9.62
C SER A 12 11.19 0.15 -9.24
N ASP A 13 10.28 0.30 -8.28
CA ASP A 13 9.55 -0.81 -7.66
C ASP A 13 8.15 -0.44 -7.13
N ASN A 14 7.69 0.79 -7.40
CA ASN A 14 6.38 1.27 -6.98
C ASN A 14 5.25 0.72 -7.87
N TYR A 15 4.10 0.52 -7.26
CA TYR A 15 2.82 0.34 -7.94
C TYR A 15 1.87 1.49 -7.60
N ILE A 16 1.43 2.20 -8.64
CA ILE A 16 0.29 3.11 -8.55
C ILE A 16 -0.95 2.27 -8.83
N TRP A 17 -1.85 2.16 -7.86
CA TRP A 17 -3.07 1.37 -8.04
C TRP A 17 -4.17 2.22 -8.68
N LEU A 18 -4.70 1.73 -9.81
CA LEU A 18 -5.84 2.35 -10.50
C LEU A 18 -7.09 1.49 -10.28
N LEU A 19 -8.13 2.10 -9.71
CA LEU A 19 -9.43 1.47 -9.53
C LEU A 19 -10.37 1.98 -10.62
N GLU A 20 -10.74 1.13 -11.55
CA GLU A 20 -11.57 1.49 -12.70
C GLU A 20 -13.01 0.99 -12.52
N GLN A 21 -13.99 1.88 -12.72
CA GLN A 21 -15.40 1.57 -12.77
C GLN A 21 -16.13 2.53 -13.71
N GLU A 22 -16.93 2.02 -14.64
CA GLU A 22 -17.83 2.81 -15.49
C GLU A 22 -17.18 3.99 -16.21
N GLY A 23 -15.96 3.81 -16.73
CA GLY A 23 -15.24 4.87 -17.44
C GLY A 23 -14.61 5.93 -16.54
N ARG A 24 -14.57 5.70 -15.22
CA ARG A 24 -13.93 6.56 -14.22
C ARG A 24 -12.81 5.79 -13.51
N VAL A 25 -11.86 6.51 -12.93
CA VAL A 25 -10.71 5.92 -12.25
C VAL A 25 -10.35 6.66 -10.97
N ILE A 26 -10.12 5.91 -9.89
CA ILE A 26 -9.47 6.39 -8.67
C ILE A 26 -7.98 6.04 -8.76
N ILE A 27 -7.13 6.97 -8.38
CA ILE A 27 -5.68 6.85 -8.45
C ILE A 27 -5.12 6.84 -7.04
N VAL A 28 -4.36 5.83 -6.69
CA VAL A 28 -3.75 5.68 -5.35
C VAL A 28 -2.25 5.93 -5.46
N ASP A 29 -1.74 6.88 -4.66
CA ASP A 29 -0.33 7.18 -4.49
C ASP A 29 0.44 7.36 -5.82
N PRO A 30 0.07 8.32 -6.68
CA PRO A 30 0.78 8.54 -7.94
C PRO A 30 2.15 9.20 -7.71
N GLY A 31 3.19 8.39 -7.46
CA GLY A 31 4.57 8.88 -7.32
C GLY A 31 5.13 9.50 -8.60
N GLU A 32 4.59 9.12 -9.75
CA GLU A 32 4.83 9.77 -11.05
C GLU A 32 3.55 9.80 -11.89
N SER A 33 3.50 10.66 -12.90
CA SER A 33 2.27 10.93 -13.66
C SER A 33 2.21 10.22 -15.01
N GLU A 34 3.33 9.89 -15.64
CA GLU A 34 3.41 9.50 -17.06
C GLU A 34 2.59 8.24 -17.36
N GLY A 35 2.81 7.16 -16.63
CA GLY A 35 2.10 5.90 -16.80
C GLY A 35 0.59 6.03 -16.55
N VAL A 36 0.21 6.80 -15.53
CA VAL A 36 -1.19 7.09 -15.18
C VAL A 36 -1.89 7.87 -16.29
N LEU A 37 -1.29 8.96 -16.77
CA LEU A 37 -1.85 9.80 -17.82
C LEU A 37 -1.97 9.05 -19.14
N ALA A 38 -0.97 8.21 -19.47
CA ALA A 38 -1.01 7.35 -20.66
C ALA A 38 -2.17 6.35 -20.58
N TYR A 39 -2.37 5.70 -19.43
CA TYR A 39 -3.45 4.74 -19.21
C TYR A 39 -4.83 5.41 -19.29
N ILE A 40 -5.03 6.54 -18.60
CA ILE A 40 -6.28 7.32 -18.64
C ILE A 40 -6.63 7.71 -20.07
N LYS A 41 -5.65 8.19 -20.83
CA LYS A 41 -5.85 8.55 -22.25
C LYS A 41 -6.19 7.33 -23.10
N LEU A 42 -5.47 6.23 -22.97
CA LEU A 42 -5.68 4.99 -23.72
C LEU A 42 -7.09 4.42 -23.52
N LYS A 43 -7.56 4.43 -22.26
CA LYS A 43 -8.86 3.88 -21.87
C LYS A 43 -10.00 4.90 -21.94
N ASN A 44 -9.69 6.16 -22.24
CA ASN A 44 -10.67 7.27 -22.23
C ASN A 44 -11.40 7.39 -20.89
N LEU A 45 -10.63 7.34 -19.77
CA LEU A 45 -11.17 7.42 -18.43
C LEU A 45 -11.25 8.85 -17.92
N ILE A 46 -12.10 9.07 -16.91
CA ILE A 46 -12.21 10.33 -16.17
C ILE A 46 -11.73 10.08 -14.75
N PRO A 47 -10.73 10.82 -14.23
CA PRO A 47 -10.33 10.73 -12.83
C PRO A 47 -11.50 11.06 -11.90
N GLU A 48 -11.84 10.11 -11.02
CA GLU A 48 -12.83 10.27 -9.95
C GLU A 48 -12.22 10.97 -8.75
N ALA A 49 -11.02 10.53 -8.37
CA ALA A 49 -10.27 11.04 -7.24
C ALA A 49 -8.79 10.59 -7.30
N ILE A 50 -7.94 11.30 -6.58
CA ILE A 50 -6.63 10.83 -6.12
C ILE A 50 -6.74 10.60 -4.61
N ILE A 51 -6.25 9.46 -4.12
CA ILE A 51 -6.14 9.16 -2.69
C ILE A 51 -4.68 8.92 -2.33
N LEU A 52 -4.20 9.58 -1.28
CA LEU A 52 -2.81 9.57 -0.84
C LEU A 52 -2.70 8.94 0.55
N THR A 53 -1.72 8.06 0.73
CA THR A 53 -1.49 7.40 2.02
C THR A 53 -0.56 8.20 2.92
N HIS A 54 0.49 8.84 2.37
CA HIS A 54 1.49 9.61 3.11
C HIS A 54 2.27 10.57 2.20
N LYS A 55 3.26 11.28 2.75
CA LYS A 55 3.93 12.44 2.15
C LYS A 55 5.16 12.17 1.29
N HIS A 56 5.66 10.93 1.19
CA HIS A 56 6.91 10.67 0.47
C HIS A 56 6.76 10.93 -1.03
N ASP A 57 7.83 11.44 -1.64
CA ASP A 57 7.82 11.91 -3.04
C ASP A 57 7.42 10.82 -4.03
N ASP A 58 7.78 9.58 -3.76
CA ASP A 58 7.44 8.42 -4.58
C ASP A 58 5.96 7.97 -4.46
N HIS A 59 5.16 8.68 -3.64
CA HIS A 59 3.69 8.52 -3.55
C HIS A 59 2.92 9.77 -4.01
N ILE A 60 3.56 10.93 -4.02
CA ILE A 60 2.87 12.20 -4.32
C ILE A 60 3.43 12.94 -5.53
N GLY A 61 4.61 12.53 -6.06
CA GLY A 61 5.33 13.30 -7.08
C GLY A 61 4.56 13.54 -8.38
N GLY A 62 3.64 12.64 -8.75
CA GLY A 62 2.81 12.77 -9.95
C GLY A 62 1.51 13.58 -9.77
N VAL A 63 1.14 13.93 -8.52
CA VAL A 63 -0.15 14.54 -8.21
C VAL A 63 -0.38 15.84 -8.96
N LEU A 64 0.59 16.76 -8.94
CA LEU A 64 0.45 18.09 -9.56
C LEU A 64 0.24 17.99 -11.07
N ASP A 65 0.96 17.11 -11.77
CA ASP A 65 0.81 16.93 -13.21
C ASP A 65 -0.57 16.39 -13.56
N ILE A 66 -1.08 15.43 -12.76
CA ILE A 66 -2.41 14.84 -12.97
C ILE A 66 -3.49 15.90 -12.74
N VAL A 67 -3.39 16.68 -11.65
CA VAL A 67 -4.36 17.74 -11.34
C VAL A 67 -4.29 18.88 -12.35
N ASN A 68 -3.09 19.26 -12.83
CA ASN A 68 -2.96 20.24 -13.90
C ASN A 68 -3.68 19.79 -15.19
N ARG A 69 -3.68 18.51 -15.47
CA ARG A 69 -4.38 17.94 -16.64
C ARG A 69 -5.88 17.75 -16.41
N TYR A 70 -6.28 17.47 -15.16
CA TYR A 70 -7.66 17.20 -14.74
C TYR A 70 -7.99 18.01 -13.48
N PRO A 71 -8.21 19.34 -13.60
CA PRO A 71 -8.29 20.26 -12.44
C PRO A 71 -9.50 20.03 -11.53
N GLU A 72 -10.52 19.33 -12.00
CA GLU A 72 -11.69 18.99 -11.18
C GLU A 72 -11.50 17.74 -10.32
N THR A 73 -10.33 17.06 -10.41
CA THR A 73 -10.06 15.84 -9.65
C THR A 73 -9.79 16.17 -8.18
N PRO A 74 -10.63 15.74 -7.24
CA PRO A 74 -10.35 15.93 -5.83
C PRO A 74 -9.17 15.06 -5.39
N VAL A 75 -8.37 15.58 -4.45
CA VAL A 75 -7.26 14.88 -3.83
C VAL A 75 -7.53 14.72 -2.34
N TYR A 76 -7.56 13.49 -1.88
CA TYR A 76 -7.74 13.11 -0.49
C TYR A 76 -6.41 12.61 0.09
N GLY A 77 -6.07 12.99 1.31
CA GLY A 77 -4.84 12.52 1.95
C GLY A 77 -4.70 12.98 3.39
N PRO A 78 -3.69 12.49 4.13
CA PRO A 78 -3.41 12.94 5.47
C PRO A 78 -2.86 14.37 5.47
N ILE A 79 -2.89 15.02 6.64
CA ILE A 79 -2.42 16.41 6.78
C ILE A 79 -0.96 16.61 6.34
N GLU A 80 -0.13 15.59 6.42
CA GLU A 80 1.28 15.66 6.04
C GLU A 80 1.51 15.78 4.51
N THR A 81 0.49 15.53 3.68
CA THR A 81 0.56 15.77 2.23
C THR A 81 0.41 17.25 1.88
N GLY A 82 0.20 18.12 2.88
CA GLY A 82 0.23 19.57 2.76
C GLY A 82 -0.83 20.10 1.81
N HIS A 83 -0.41 20.98 0.91
CA HIS A 83 -1.30 21.66 -0.05
C HIS A 83 -1.80 20.77 -1.20
N LEU A 84 -1.29 19.54 -1.33
CA LEU A 84 -1.73 18.63 -2.38
C LEU A 84 -3.13 18.09 -2.09
N ALA A 85 -3.43 17.76 -0.83
CA ALA A 85 -4.75 17.29 -0.45
C ALA A 85 -5.76 18.45 -0.47
N THR A 86 -6.79 18.34 -1.33
CA THR A 86 -7.94 19.26 -1.30
C THR A 86 -8.88 18.97 -0.13
N THR A 87 -8.83 17.73 0.38
CA THR A 87 -9.56 17.28 1.56
C THR A 87 -8.63 16.48 2.45
N VAL A 88 -8.37 16.99 3.65
CA VAL A 88 -7.53 16.30 4.65
C VAL A 88 -8.36 15.26 5.39
N LEU A 89 -7.82 14.04 5.47
CA LEU A 89 -8.44 12.90 6.13
C LEU A 89 -7.61 12.43 7.34
N LYS A 90 -8.29 11.80 8.29
CA LYS A 90 -7.71 11.25 9.53
C LYS A 90 -8.43 9.97 9.97
N GLU A 91 -7.90 9.32 10.99
CA GLU A 91 -8.52 8.13 11.61
C GLU A 91 -10.02 8.28 11.81
N GLY A 92 -10.77 7.30 11.31
CA GLY A 92 -12.22 7.19 11.48
C GLY A 92 -13.05 7.99 10.47
N ASP A 93 -12.41 8.79 9.61
CA ASP A 93 -13.11 9.41 8.48
C ASP A 93 -13.50 8.33 7.46
N SER A 94 -14.54 8.63 6.66
CA SER A 94 -14.98 7.80 5.54
C SER A 94 -15.37 8.67 4.36
N ILE A 95 -14.89 8.37 3.17
CA ILE A 95 -15.26 9.05 1.93
C ILE A 95 -16.02 8.12 1.00
N GLN A 96 -16.91 8.68 0.21
CA GLN A 96 -17.72 7.92 -0.75
C GLN A 96 -17.12 8.07 -2.14
N LEU A 97 -16.53 7.00 -2.68
CA LEU A 97 -16.03 6.93 -4.05
C LEU A 97 -16.65 5.71 -4.73
N PHE A 98 -17.06 5.84 -6.00
CA PHE A 98 -17.78 4.79 -6.71
C PHE A 98 -19.01 4.24 -5.95
N LYS A 99 -19.67 5.10 -5.16
CA LYS A 99 -20.85 4.75 -4.32
C LYS A 99 -20.55 3.70 -3.24
N GLN A 100 -19.30 3.54 -2.85
CA GLN A 100 -18.89 2.69 -1.73
C GLN A 100 -18.01 3.45 -0.75
N PRO A 101 -18.02 3.08 0.54
CA PRO A 101 -17.18 3.71 1.54
C PRO A 101 -15.70 3.31 1.36
N PHE A 102 -14.83 4.28 1.56
CA PHE A 102 -13.41 4.11 1.80
C PHE A 102 -13.15 4.62 3.21
N ASP A 103 -13.02 3.70 4.15
CA ASP A 103 -12.79 4.00 5.55
C ASP A 103 -11.31 4.27 5.80
N VAL A 104 -11.02 5.31 6.56
CA VAL A 104 -9.65 5.75 6.84
C VAL A 104 -9.16 5.15 8.14
N ILE A 105 -8.04 4.44 8.06
CA ILE A 105 -7.32 3.85 9.20
C ILE A 105 -5.98 4.56 9.33
N LYS A 106 -5.70 5.19 10.49
CA LYS A 106 -4.35 5.71 10.78
C LYS A 106 -3.39 4.55 10.97
N THR A 107 -2.35 4.53 10.15
CA THR A 107 -1.29 3.50 10.13
C THR A 107 0.08 4.14 10.27
N ALA A 108 0.22 5.02 11.27
CA ALA A 108 1.44 5.76 11.57
C ALA A 108 2.62 4.84 11.94
N GLY A 109 3.84 5.36 11.76
CA GLY A 109 5.10 4.70 12.07
C GLY A 109 6.11 4.88 10.94
N HIS A 110 5.73 4.55 9.71
CA HIS A 110 6.53 4.89 8.52
C HIS A 110 6.67 6.42 8.37
N THR A 111 5.52 7.12 8.42
CA THR A 111 5.43 8.56 8.66
C THR A 111 4.48 8.83 9.84
N GLU A 112 4.45 10.07 10.36
CA GLU A 112 3.66 10.42 11.54
C GLU A 112 2.15 10.35 11.30
N GLU A 113 1.72 10.74 10.09
CA GLU A 113 0.31 10.85 9.74
C GLU A 113 -0.11 9.89 8.62
N HIS A 114 0.66 8.82 8.41
CA HIS A 114 0.34 7.78 7.43
C HIS A 114 -1.06 7.21 7.66
N ILE A 115 -1.85 7.09 6.58
CA ILE A 115 -3.19 6.48 6.60
C ILE A 115 -3.29 5.37 5.56
N SER A 116 -4.20 4.44 5.81
CA SER A 116 -4.61 3.42 4.85
C SER A 116 -6.09 3.56 4.55
N TYR A 117 -6.51 3.10 3.37
CA TYR A 117 -7.90 3.14 2.94
C TYR A 117 -8.46 1.72 2.87
N LEU A 118 -9.53 1.46 3.62
CA LEU A 118 -10.22 0.18 3.65
C LEU A 118 -11.57 0.30 2.95
N THR A 119 -11.82 -0.56 1.96
CA THR A 119 -13.14 -0.82 1.40
C THR A 119 -13.73 -2.08 2.04
N THR A 120 -14.84 -2.59 1.51
CA THR A 120 -15.43 -3.86 1.99
C THR A 120 -14.44 -5.03 1.94
N ASP A 121 -13.59 -5.08 0.92
CA ASP A 121 -12.75 -6.24 0.59
C ASP A 121 -11.32 -5.89 0.16
N ALA A 122 -10.96 -4.61 0.11
CA ALA A 122 -9.64 -4.14 -0.31
C ALA A 122 -9.03 -3.13 0.68
N LEU A 123 -7.72 -3.27 0.93
CA LEU A 123 -6.91 -2.36 1.74
C LEU A 123 -5.80 -1.76 0.90
N PHE A 124 -5.80 -0.43 0.73
CA PHE A 124 -4.69 0.33 0.14
C PHE A 124 -3.84 0.88 1.28
N CYS A 125 -2.72 0.24 1.55
CA CYS A 125 -1.95 0.45 2.78
C CYS A 125 -0.64 1.22 2.59
N GLY A 126 -0.35 1.71 1.38
CA GLY A 126 0.90 2.41 1.10
C GLY A 126 2.10 1.66 1.65
N ASP A 127 2.87 2.34 2.51
CA ASP A 127 4.08 1.83 3.12
C ASP A 127 3.91 1.33 4.57
N ALA A 128 2.67 1.20 5.06
CA ALA A 128 2.44 0.63 6.38
C ALA A 128 2.68 -0.89 6.41
N LEU A 129 2.21 -1.60 5.37
CA LEU A 129 2.28 -3.06 5.27
C LEU A 129 2.70 -3.46 3.86
N PHE A 130 3.66 -4.38 3.75
CA PHE A 130 4.09 -5.02 2.51
C PHE A 130 3.85 -6.53 2.56
N SER A 131 3.88 -7.19 1.41
CA SER A 131 3.88 -8.65 1.42
C SER A 131 5.15 -9.16 2.10
N ALA A 132 4.95 -10.02 3.12
CA ALA A 132 5.98 -10.54 4.02
C ALA A 132 6.81 -9.47 4.75
N GLY A 133 6.30 -8.21 4.87
CA GLY A 133 7.07 -7.10 5.41
C GLY A 133 6.23 -5.93 5.90
N CYS A 134 6.91 -4.88 6.33
CA CYS A 134 6.32 -3.58 6.65
C CYS A 134 7.30 -2.45 6.33
N GLY A 135 6.81 -1.21 6.27
CA GLY A 135 7.62 -0.03 6.04
C GLY A 135 8.72 0.18 7.08
N ARG A 136 9.78 0.87 6.67
CA ARG A 136 10.81 1.36 7.59
C ARG A 136 10.19 2.40 8.53
N VAL A 137 10.62 2.40 9.78
CA VAL A 137 10.12 3.33 10.81
C VAL A 137 10.98 4.59 10.81
N PHE A 138 10.74 5.51 9.85
CA PHE A 138 11.52 6.75 9.75
C PHE A 138 11.24 7.71 10.90
N THR A 139 10.07 7.63 11.51
CA THR A 139 9.70 8.44 12.68
C THR A 139 10.49 8.08 13.94
N GLY A 140 11.04 6.85 14.01
CA GLY A 140 11.59 6.27 15.23
C GLY A 140 10.50 5.76 16.19
N ASP A 141 9.21 5.97 15.88
CA ASP A 141 8.09 5.50 16.71
C ASP A 141 7.68 4.06 16.33
N TYR A 142 8.46 3.10 16.83
CA TYR A 142 8.19 1.68 16.64
C TYR A 142 6.87 1.23 17.28
N GLN A 143 6.43 1.91 18.35
CA GLN A 143 5.15 1.59 18.99
C GLN A 143 3.99 1.90 18.03
N ALA A 144 4.00 3.08 17.39
CA ALA A 144 2.97 3.46 16.43
C ALA A 144 2.89 2.47 15.25
N GLN A 145 4.04 2.06 14.69
CA GLN A 145 4.07 1.09 13.60
C GLN A 145 3.56 -0.30 14.04
N TYR A 146 3.95 -0.75 15.23
CA TYR A 146 3.48 -2.01 15.79
C TYR A 146 1.97 -1.99 16.01
N ASP A 147 1.43 -0.92 16.64
CA ASP A 147 -0.01 -0.75 16.86
C ASP A 147 -0.79 -0.68 15.54
N ALA A 148 -0.24 -0.01 14.52
CA ALA A 148 -0.81 0.01 13.18
C ALA A 148 -0.93 -1.40 12.58
N LEU A 149 0.14 -2.20 12.65
CA LEU A 149 0.13 -3.58 12.16
C LEU A 149 -0.86 -4.45 12.95
N GLN A 150 -0.91 -4.30 14.29
CA GLN A 150 -1.89 -5.02 15.13
C GLN A 150 -3.34 -4.62 14.81
N LYS A 151 -3.56 -3.35 14.42
CA LYS A 151 -4.87 -2.87 13.96
C LYS A 151 -5.24 -3.54 12.63
N LEU A 152 -4.34 -3.54 11.65
CA LEU A 152 -4.54 -4.20 10.35
C LEU A 152 -4.71 -5.72 10.49
N ASN A 153 -3.98 -6.35 11.42
CA ASN A 153 -4.06 -7.79 11.67
C ASN A 153 -5.44 -8.26 12.21
N LYS A 154 -6.35 -7.36 12.55
CA LYS A 154 -7.74 -7.68 12.94
C LYS A 154 -8.70 -7.72 11.76
N LEU A 155 -8.28 -7.32 10.57
CA LEU A 155 -9.11 -7.36 9.37
C LEU A 155 -9.45 -8.80 8.99
N ALA A 156 -10.52 -9.00 8.23
CA ALA A 156 -10.92 -10.34 7.78
C ALA A 156 -9.86 -10.97 6.85
N ASP A 157 -9.73 -12.29 6.89
CA ASP A 157 -8.82 -13.08 6.05
C ASP A 157 -8.98 -12.82 4.55
N SER A 158 -10.21 -12.52 4.13
CA SER A 158 -10.58 -12.27 2.74
C SER A 158 -10.17 -10.89 2.21
N VAL A 159 -9.71 -9.97 3.07
CA VAL A 159 -9.28 -8.64 2.63
C VAL A 159 -8.06 -8.77 1.74
N VAL A 160 -8.16 -8.22 0.52
CA VAL A 160 -7.07 -8.12 -0.44
C VAL A 160 -6.25 -6.89 -0.14
N ILE A 161 -4.94 -7.04 -0.06
CA ILE A 161 -4.01 -5.99 0.35
C ILE A 161 -3.22 -5.51 -0.87
N TYR A 162 -3.22 -4.20 -1.06
CA TYR A 162 -2.58 -3.48 -2.16
C TYR A 162 -1.45 -2.58 -1.63
N PRO A 163 -0.25 -3.14 -1.34
CA PRO A 163 0.92 -2.37 -0.95
C PRO A 163 1.47 -1.56 -2.13
N ALA A 164 2.25 -0.52 -1.81
CA ALA A 164 2.81 0.35 -2.84
C ALA A 164 4.08 -0.19 -3.52
N HIS A 165 4.79 -1.15 -2.93
CA HIS A 165 6.11 -1.58 -3.43
C HIS A 165 6.22 -3.08 -3.69
N GLU A 166 6.98 -3.43 -4.75
CA GLU A 166 7.33 -4.80 -5.11
C GLU A 166 8.54 -5.31 -4.30
N TYR A 167 8.37 -5.39 -2.97
CA TYR A 167 9.41 -5.86 -2.05
C TYR A 167 9.28 -7.32 -1.63
N THR A 168 8.31 -8.05 -2.18
CA THR A 168 7.92 -9.39 -1.75
C THR A 168 9.10 -10.36 -1.71
N GLU A 169 9.91 -10.42 -2.79
CA GLU A 169 11.06 -11.33 -2.85
C GLU A 169 12.09 -11.01 -1.76
N THR A 170 12.46 -9.74 -1.59
CA THR A 170 13.44 -9.32 -0.59
C THR A 170 12.93 -9.59 0.82
N ASN A 171 11.65 -9.31 1.07
CA ASN A 171 11.03 -9.56 2.38
C ASN A 171 10.97 -11.04 2.72
N LEU A 172 10.61 -11.91 1.76
CA LEU A 172 10.60 -13.37 1.96
C LEU A 172 11.99 -13.94 2.16
N ARG A 173 13.00 -13.44 1.43
CA ARG A 173 14.42 -13.81 1.66
C ARG A 173 14.84 -13.44 3.07
N PHE A 174 14.49 -12.25 3.55
CA PHE A 174 14.72 -11.85 4.94
C PHE A 174 13.99 -12.77 5.92
N ALA A 175 12.69 -13.01 5.74
CA ALA A 175 11.89 -13.86 6.61
C ALA A 175 12.49 -15.26 6.74
N LYS A 176 12.97 -15.83 5.63
CA LYS A 176 13.68 -17.13 5.61
C LYS A 176 14.96 -17.13 6.46
N THR A 177 15.68 -16.01 6.56
CA THR A 177 16.86 -15.92 7.42
C THR A 177 16.52 -15.88 8.92
N GLN A 178 15.31 -15.40 9.26
CA GLN A 178 14.85 -15.31 10.64
C GLN A 178 14.18 -16.59 11.12
N GLU A 179 13.42 -17.25 10.23
CA GLU A 179 12.67 -18.50 10.50
C GLU A 179 13.00 -19.56 9.46
N GLY A 180 14.17 -20.20 9.60
CA GLY A 180 14.53 -21.34 8.75
C GLY A 180 13.59 -22.53 8.98
N GLY A 181 13.09 -23.12 7.88
CA GLY A 181 12.22 -24.29 7.93
C GLY A 181 10.71 -23.99 7.98
N ASN A 182 10.30 -22.73 7.87
CA ASN A 182 8.90 -22.36 7.67
C ASN A 182 8.47 -22.64 6.22
N SER A 183 7.72 -23.73 6.01
CA SER A 183 7.31 -24.16 4.68
C SER A 183 6.43 -23.16 3.93
N ALA A 184 5.64 -22.35 4.63
CA ALA A 184 4.82 -21.31 3.99
C ALA A 184 5.68 -20.19 3.39
N ILE A 185 6.74 -19.78 4.12
CA ILE A 185 7.71 -18.78 3.63
C ILE A 185 8.50 -19.37 2.45
N ASP A 186 8.97 -20.63 2.54
CA ASP A 186 9.71 -21.28 1.46
C ASP A 186 8.88 -21.37 0.17
N GLN A 187 7.63 -21.83 0.28
CA GLN A 187 6.73 -21.91 -0.87
C GLN A 187 6.43 -20.53 -1.46
N ALA A 188 6.10 -19.54 -0.61
CA ALA A 188 5.84 -18.18 -1.08
C ALA A 188 7.05 -17.57 -1.79
N LEU A 189 8.28 -17.86 -1.33
CA LEU A 189 9.50 -17.39 -1.98
C LEU A 189 9.69 -18.04 -3.36
N GLU A 190 9.45 -19.34 -3.51
CA GLU A 190 9.54 -20.04 -4.80
C GLU A 190 8.53 -19.47 -5.80
N GLU A 191 7.26 -19.30 -5.39
CA GLU A 191 6.21 -18.69 -6.22
C GLU A 191 6.59 -17.26 -6.64
N THR A 192 7.10 -16.47 -5.70
CA THR A 192 7.55 -15.10 -5.94
C THR A 192 8.67 -15.04 -6.97
N ILE A 193 9.72 -15.87 -6.81
CA ILE A 193 10.84 -15.94 -7.75
C ILE A 193 10.34 -16.28 -9.15
N GLN A 194 9.44 -17.25 -9.28
CA GLN A 194 8.86 -17.61 -10.58
C GLN A 194 8.13 -16.42 -11.22
N LEU A 195 7.24 -15.75 -10.48
CA LEU A 195 6.52 -14.56 -10.98
C LEU A 195 7.49 -13.47 -11.43
N ARG A 196 8.54 -13.19 -10.62
CA ARG A 196 9.50 -12.13 -10.96
C ARG A 196 10.38 -12.49 -12.16
N GLN A 197 10.72 -13.77 -12.36
CA GLN A 197 11.37 -14.22 -13.60
C GLN A 197 10.51 -14.03 -14.85
N GLU A 198 9.18 -14.10 -14.69
CA GLU A 198 8.21 -13.84 -15.75
C GLU A 198 7.85 -12.35 -15.86
N HIS A 199 8.52 -11.46 -15.13
CA HIS A 199 8.23 -10.02 -15.04
C HIS A 199 6.78 -9.71 -14.59
N LYS A 200 6.15 -10.62 -13.84
CA LYS A 200 4.82 -10.44 -13.30
C LYS A 200 4.87 -9.85 -11.90
N PRO A 201 3.87 -9.02 -11.52
CA PRO A 201 3.73 -8.54 -10.16
C PRO A 201 3.45 -9.69 -9.20
N THR A 202 3.95 -9.56 -7.95
CA THR A 202 3.63 -10.51 -6.85
C THR A 202 2.45 -10.02 -6.02
N LEU A 203 2.01 -8.80 -6.25
CA LEU A 203 0.89 -8.13 -5.60
C LEU A 203 -0.35 -8.11 -6.51
N PRO A 204 -1.55 -8.04 -5.94
CA PRO A 204 -1.87 -7.93 -4.51
C PRO A 204 -1.69 -9.25 -3.74
N THR A 205 -1.74 -9.14 -2.41
CA THR A 205 -1.77 -10.27 -1.49
C THR A 205 -3.08 -10.31 -0.69
N THR A 206 -3.22 -11.21 0.29
CA THR A 206 -4.41 -11.28 1.16
C THR A 206 -4.01 -11.29 2.62
N MET A 207 -4.89 -10.83 3.52
CA MET A 207 -4.64 -10.88 4.95
C MET A 207 -4.39 -12.32 5.43
N ALA A 208 -5.11 -13.30 4.88
CA ALA A 208 -4.88 -14.72 5.18
C ALA A 208 -3.44 -15.15 4.86
N LYS A 209 -2.94 -14.81 3.66
CA LYS A 209 -1.56 -15.14 3.25
C LYS A 209 -0.55 -14.43 4.14
N GLU A 210 -0.74 -13.15 4.38
CA GLU A 210 0.20 -12.36 5.18
C GLU A 210 0.33 -12.87 6.62
N ARG A 211 -0.75 -13.35 7.25
CA ARG A 211 -0.68 -13.99 8.57
C ARG A 211 0.22 -15.23 8.61
N THR A 212 0.46 -15.88 7.49
CA THR A 212 1.29 -17.09 7.42
C THR A 212 2.75 -16.82 7.08
N ILE A 213 3.04 -15.69 6.38
CA ILE A 213 4.38 -15.40 5.84
C ILE A 213 5.02 -14.13 6.39
N ASN A 214 4.24 -13.26 7.06
CA ASN A 214 4.71 -11.94 7.49
C ASN A 214 5.09 -11.95 8.97
N LEU A 215 6.37 -12.00 9.27
CA LEU A 215 6.89 -12.05 10.63
C LEU A 215 6.55 -10.81 11.46
N PHE A 216 6.32 -9.67 10.81
CA PHE A 216 5.96 -8.42 11.50
C PHE A 216 4.52 -8.44 12.01
N LEU A 217 3.59 -9.10 11.28
CA LEU A 217 2.23 -9.35 11.76
C LEU A 217 2.19 -10.42 12.86
N GLN A 218 3.16 -11.35 12.85
CA GLN A 218 3.28 -12.43 13.82
C GLN A 218 4.05 -12.02 15.10
N ALA A 219 4.65 -10.83 15.11
CA ALA A 219 5.41 -10.34 16.26
C ALA A 219 4.53 -10.31 17.53
N GLU A 220 4.89 -11.09 18.54
CA GLU A 220 4.09 -11.27 19.77
C GLU A 220 4.03 -10.01 20.63
N ASN A 221 5.05 -9.15 20.53
CA ASN A 221 5.18 -7.94 21.30
C ASN A 221 6.07 -6.91 20.61
N LEU A 222 6.09 -5.69 21.15
CA LEU A 222 6.88 -4.59 20.61
C LEU A 222 8.37 -4.90 20.52
N GLU A 223 8.95 -5.59 21.51
CA GLU A 223 10.38 -5.90 21.51
C GLU A 223 10.76 -6.83 20.36
N SER A 224 9.98 -7.87 20.09
CA SER A 224 10.17 -8.76 18.96
C SER A 224 9.99 -8.04 17.63
N PHE A 225 9.00 -7.14 17.52
CA PHE A 225 8.82 -6.28 16.34
C PHE A 225 10.03 -5.38 16.10
N ILE A 226 10.53 -4.68 17.12
CA ILE A 226 11.72 -3.79 16.99
C ILE A 226 12.92 -4.58 16.51
N ARG A 227 13.19 -5.75 17.10
CA ARG A 227 14.29 -6.61 16.71
C ARG A 227 14.21 -7.02 15.24
N LEU A 228 13.03 -7.45 14.78
CA LEU A 228 12.78 -7.83 13.39
C LEU A 228 12.98 -6.63 12.45
N ARG A 229 12.45 -5.46 12.81
CA ARG A 229 12.56 -4.26 11.96
C ARG A 229 14.01 -3.80 11.81
N GLN A 230 14.75 -3.74 12.91
CA GLN A 230 16.16 -3.38 12.91
C GLN A 230 17.00 -4.39 12.12
N ALA A 231 16.72 -5.69 12.26
CA ALA A 231 17.38 -6.71 11.46
C ALA A 231 17.09 -6.56 9.95
N ARG A 232 15.83 -6.22 9.59
CA ARG A 232 15.46 -5.99 8.18
C ARG A 232 16.08 -4.71 7.62
N ASP A 233 16.34 -3.70 8.44
CA ASP A 233 17.00 -2.46 8.00
C ASP A 233 18.48 -2.65 7.67
N GLN A 234 19.09 -3.74 8.16
CA GLN A 234 20.49 -4.12 7.91
C GLN A 234 20.64 -5.20 6.85
N PHE A 235 19.52 -5.79 6.39
CA PHE A 235 19.49 -6.82 5.36
C PHE A 235 19.54 -6.22 3.96
#